data_891bf5381abe572c8ce471c8444ec958
#
_entry.id   891bf5381abe572c8ce471c8444ec958
#
_cell.length_a   1.000
_cell.length_b   1.000
_cell.length_c   1.000
_cell.angle_alpha   90.00
_cell.angle_beta   90.00
_cell.angle_gamma   90.00
#
_symmetry.space_group_name_H-M   'P 1'
#
loop_
_entity.id
_entity.type
_entity.pdbx_description
1 polymer ?
#
loop_
_entity_poly.entity_id
_entity_poly.type
_entity_poly.pdbx_seq_one_letter_code
_entity_poly.pdbx_strand_id
1 'polypeptide(L)'
;MFVLRDYQERAIGSIYDYFESNTGNPLVIMPTASGKSIVIGDFIRGVLNDYPGQRILMLTHVKELIEQNYDKLKAIWSEAPCGIYSASLKRRDTQDAITFAGIQSVYRRAEDLGHYDLILVDECHLIPVSGMGRYRSFLSATQEINPAVKVVGFTATPYRLRSGLLTEGEDRIFTDVAIDLSSGEEMLKMIEEGYLAPLVSKSMNTAFDIENVHIRGGEFIPSELQEIMGDAGNTHAALEEVVRYGTERRSWLIFCSGVRHAENVTQLLRDQYNIRAELITGQTPIKERERIIEQYKTGVIQALANCDVLTTGFDAPETDMLVFLRPTQSTGLFVQMCGRGMRPAENKENCLVLDFARNVERHGPINDVRPQATGRRRGQVSTSPVKTCPDCRSIVPISFPSCPDCGHHFSERTLDIDNTASELELIRHNLDPSEYIRSLTVRDVNFFKHRKQFVAGATPTLRVEYSCGLSTFSEWVCFDHHGYPKRKADQWWRRHVRSDYIAHNVPSSVEEALSRVGELQQPDTVTINFK
;
A
#
# COMPACT_ATOMS: atom_id res chain seq x y z
N MET A 1 -8.16 29.25 -0.63
CA MET A 1 -7.08 28.63 -1.40
C MET A 1 -6.79 27.29 -0.77
N PHE A 2 -6.80 26.21 -1.52
CA PHE A 2 -6.49 24.88 -0.98
C PHE A 2 -4.99 24.81 -0.69
N VAL A 3 -4.62 24.39 0.51
CA VAL A 3 -3.20 24.27 0.93
C VAL A 3 -2.85 22.78 0.94
N LEU A 4 -1.82 22.42 0.19
CA LEU A 4 -1.28 21.07 0.20
C LEU A 4 -0.57 20.79 1.52
N ARG A 5 -0.55 19.51 1.89
CA ARG A 5 0.29 19.01 2.99
C ARG A 5 1.71 18.76 2.45
N ASP A 6 2.71 18.81 3.33
CA ASP A 6 4.14 18.60 3.00
C ASP A 6 4.37 17.37 2.12
N TYR A 7 3.83 16.20 2.51
CA TYR A 7 4.00 14.97 1.73
C TYR A 7 3.28 15.01 0.36
N GLN A 8 2.21 15.82 0.22
CA GLN A 8 1.51 16.00 -1.05
C GLN A 8 2.34 16.87 -2.00
N GLU A 9 2.98 17.91 -1.48
CA GLU A 9 3.94 18.72 -2.25
C GLU A 9 5.14 17.89 -2.68
N ARG A 10 5.70 17.06 -1.79
CA ARG A 10 6.78 16.12 -2.11
C ARG A 10 6.38 15.14 -3.21
N ALA A 11 5.15 14.62 -3.17
CA ALA A 11 4.65 13.72 -4.20
C ALA A 11 4.56 14.39 -5.57
N ILE A 12 4.09 15.63 -5.63
CA ILE A 12 4.02 16.41 -6.87
C ILE A 12 5.43 16.75 -7.37
N GLY A 13 6.30 17.26 -6.50
CA GLY A 13 7.69 17.60 -6.83
C GLY A 13 8.44 16.40 -7.40
N SER A 14 8.25 15.20 -6.82
CA SER A 14 8.92 13.99 -7.29
C SER A 14 8.57 13.60 -8.74
N ILE A 15 7.39 13.98 -9.25
CA ILE A 15 7.01 13.73 -10.64
C ILE A 15 7.77 14.67 -11.57
N TYR A 16 7.88 15.96 -11.22
CA TYR A 16 8.65 16.92 -11.99
C TYR A 16 10.14 16.55 -12.00
N ASP A 17 10.73 16.30 -10.83
CA ASP A 17 12.13 15.87 -10.68
C ASP A 17 12.44 14.61 -11.50
N TYR A 18 11.48 13.67 -11.54
CA TYR A 18 11.62 12.46 -12.34
C TYR A 18 11.74 12.79 -13.83
N PHE A 19 10.87 13.62 -14.37
CA PHE A 19 10.87 13.96 -15.80
C PHE A 19 11.99 14.89 -16.22
N GLU A 20 12.64 15.59 -15.30
CA GLU A 20 13.87 16.33 -15.59
C GLU A 20 15.06 15.41 -15.92
N SER A 21 15.09 14.20 -15.33
CA SER A 21 16.24 13.30 -15.40
C SER A 21 15.95 11.98 -16.11
N ASN A 22 14.69 11.65 -16.35
CA ASN A 22 14.24 10.35 -16.85
C ASN A 22 13.17 10.47 -17.94
N THR A 23 13.06 9.43 -18.77
CA THR A 23 12.09 9.36 -19.88
C THR A 23 11.05 8.26 -19.71
N GLY A 24 11.13 7.48 -18.64
CA GLY A 24 10.22 6.36 -18.37
C GLY A 24 8.85 6.78 -17.86
N ASN A 25 8.11 5.83 -17.29
CA ASN A 25 6.79 6.01 -16.72
C ASN A 25 6.88 5.85 -15.19
N PRO A 26 6.85 6.94 -14.41
CA PRO A 26 6.99 6.88 -12.97
C PRO A 26 5.74 6.36 -12.26
N LEU A 27 5.97 5.72 -11.11
CA LEU A 27 4.95 5.30 -10.16
C LEU A 27 5.01 6.19 -8.91
N VAL A 28 3.86 6.72 -8.51
CA VAL A 28 3.67 7.45 -7.26
C VAL A 28 2.89 6.56 -6.29
N ILE A 29 3.53 6.18 -5.20
CA ILE A 29 2.96 5.29 -4.19
C ILE A 29 2.52 6.12 -2.99
N MET A 30 1.22 6.12 -2.72
CA MET A 30 0.62 6.87 -1.61
C MET A 30 -0.35 6.00 -0.83
N PRO A 31 -0.33 6.02 0.50
CA PRO A 31 -1.28 5.26 1.31
C PRO A 31 -2.73 5.57 0.95
N THR A 32 -3.62 4.61 1.20
CA THR A 32 -5.06 4.90 1.17
C THR A 32 -5.38 5.99 2.19
N ALA A 33 -6.37 6.84 1.88
CA ALA A 33 -6.78 7.98 2.69
C ALA A 33 -5.79 9.18 2.75
N SER A 34 -4.59 9.12 2.16
CA SER A 34 -3.62 10.22 2.14
C SER A 34 -3.98 11.40 1.22
N GLY A 35 -5.10 11.34 0.51
CA GLY A 35 -5.52 12.41 -0.39
C GLY A 35 -4.91 12.34 -1.79
N LYS A 36 -4.65 11.16 -2.31
CA LYS A 36 -4.15 10.91 -3.68
C LYS A 36 -4.87 11.71 -4.76
N SER A 37 -6.22 11.81 -4.70
CA SER A 37 -7.00 12.60 -5.66
C SER A 37 -6.72 14.11 -5.60
N ILE A 38 -6.26 14.61 -4.44
CA ILE A 38 -5.84 16.01 -4.27
C ILE A 38 -4.51 16.22 -4.99
N VAL A 39 -3.55 15.33 -4.79
CA VAL A 39 -2.25 15.35 -5.46
C VAL A 39 -2.43 15.31 -6.98
N ILE A 40 -3.27 14.40 -7.47
CA ILE A 40 -3.60 14.30 -8.90
C ILE A 40 -4.21 15.62 -9.41
N GLY A 41 -5.19 16.17 -8.71
CA GLY A 41 -5.88 17.40 -9.13
C GLY A 41 -4.94 18.61 -9.14
N ASP A 42 -4.10 18.77 -8.12
CA ASP A 42 -3.16 19.88 -8.05
C ASP A 42 -2.00 19.74 -9.05
N PHE A 43 -1.53 18.51 -9.26
CA PHE A 43 -0.55 18.22 -10.32
C PHE A 43 -1.09 18.57 -11.71
N ILE A 44 -2.33 18.19 -12.04
CA ILE A 44 -3.00 18.57 -13.31
C ILE A 44 -3.06 20.09 -13.45
N ARG A 45 -3.45 20.79 -12.38
CA ARG A 45 -3.50 22.26 -12.37
C ARG A 45 -2.14 22.88 -12.63
N GLY A 46 -1.10 22.39 -11.94
CA GLY A 46 0.29 22.83 -12.13
C GLY A 46 0.77 22.64 -13.56
N VAL A 47 0.58 21.44 -14.11
CA VAL A 47 0.99 21.14 -15.50
C VAL A 47 0.33 22.08 -16.50
N LEU A 48 -0.96 22.37 -16.41
CA LEU A 48 -1.61 23.28 -17.36
C LEU A 48 -1.28 24.75 -17.12
N ASN A 49 -0.91 25.15 -15.91
CA ASN A 49 -0.38 26.49 -15.66
C ASN A 49 1.00 26.68 -16.30
N ASP A 50 1.88 25.68 -16.16
CA ASP A 50 3.25 25.74 -16.68
C ASP A 50 3.30 25.47 -18.19
N TYR A 51 2.40 24.63 -18.69
CA TYR A 51 2.31 24.17 -20.08
C TYR A 51 0.87 24.27 -20.62
N PRO A 52 0.33 25.46 -20.92
CA PRO A 52 -1.08 25.69 -21.23
C PRO A 52 -1.63 24.96 -22.45
N GLY A 53 -0.75 24.50 -23.35
CA GLY A 53 -1.15 23.77 -24.57
C GLY A 53 -1.31 22.26 -24.42
N GLN A 54 -1.01 21.71 -23.23
CA GLN A 54 -1.03 20.27 -23.03
C GLN A 54 -2.43 19.68 -22.86
N ARG A 55 -2.59 18.45 -23.32
CA ARG A 55 -3.81 17.66 -23.11
C ARG A 55 -3.52 16.50 -22.15
N ILE A 56 -4.37 16.38 -21.13
CA ILE A 56 -4.22 15.42 -20.03
C ILE A 56 -5.38 14.43 -20.02
N LEU A 57 -5.06 13.14 -19.97
CA LEU A 57 -6.03 12.07 -19.83
C LEU A 57 -5.88 11.41 -18.45
N MET A 58 -6.94 11.45 -17.66
CA MET A 58 -7.02 10.73 -16.38
C MET A 58 -7.79 9.42 -16.58
N LEU A 59 -7.11 8.29 -16.45
CA LEU A 59 -7.68 6.95 -16.60
C LEU A 59 -7.97 6.31 -15.27
N THR A 60 -9.17 5.73 -15.15
CA THR A 60 -9.56 4.91 -14.02
C THR A 60 -10.23 3.62 -14.46
N HIS A 61 -10.33 2.66 -13.55
CA HIS A 61 -10.99 1.38 -13.80
C HIS A 61 -12.47 1.38 -13.41
N VAL A 62 -12.86 2.20 -12.47
CA VAL A 62 -14.16 2.20 -11.78
C VAL A 62 -14.89 3.53 -12.03
N LYS A 63 -16.20 3.45 -12.28
CA LYS A 63 -17.07 4.60 -12.54
C LYS A 63 -17.01 5.66 -11.42
N GLU A 64 -17.11 5.21 -10.20
CA GLU A 64 -17.14 6.06 -9.00
C GLU A 64 -15.87 6.91 -8.86
N LEU A 65 -14.71 6.35 -9.27
CA LEU A 65 -13.44 7.09 -9.26
C LEU A 65 -13.38 8.17 -10.35
N ILE A 66 -14.09 7.99 -11.48
CA ILE A 66 -14.16 9.04 -12.53
C ILE A 66 -14.85 10.28 -11.96
N GLU A 67 -16.02 10.09 -11.36
CA GLU A 67 -16.80 11.18 -10.75
C GLU A 67 -16.04 11.84 -9.61
N GLN A 68 -15.47 11.05 -8.68
CA GLN A 68 -14.73 11.57 -7.55
C GLN A 68 -13.50 12.39 -7.94
N ASN A 69 -12.71 11.90 -8.90
CA ASN A 69 -11.52 12.64 -9.36
C ASN A 69 -11.93 13.92 -10.11
N TYR A 70 -12.98 13.86 -10.92
CA TYR A 70 -13.55 15.04 -11.60
C TYR A 70 -14.04 16.08 -10.59
N ASP A 71 -14.89 15.67 -9.63
CA ASP A 71 -15.45 16.57 -8.63
C ASP A 71 -14.35 17.15 -7.72
N LYS A 72 -13.30 16.36 -7.42
CA LYS A 72 -12.18 16.81 -6.63
C LYS A 72 -11.36 17.86 -7.36
N LEU A 73 -11.10 17.66 -8.67
CA LEU A 73 -10.46 18.69 -9.49
C LEU A 73 -11.29 19.97 -9.52
N LYS A 74 -12.60 19.88 -9.73
CA LYS A 74 -13.50 21.04 -9.73
C LYS A 74 -13.57 21.75 -8.38
N ALA A 75 -13.40 21.04 -7.27
CA ALA A 75 -13.32 21.63 -5.94
C ALA A 75 -12.00 22.40 -5.71
N ILE A 76 -10.89 21.92 -6.30
CA ILE A 76 -9.57 22.59 -6.22
C ILE A 76 -9.49 23.75 -7.22
N TRP A 77 -10.05 23.56 -8.40
CA TRP A 77 -10.01 24.47 -9.54
C TRP A 77 -11.35 24.50 -10.27
N SER A 78 -12.26 25.39 -9.86
CA SER A 78 -13.64 25.47 -10.35
C SER A 78 -13.73 25.64 -11.88
N GLU A 79 -12.83 26.44 -12.45
CA GLU A 79 -12.79 26.76 -13.89
C GLU A 79 -11.93 25.75 -14.71
N ALA A 80 -11.55 24.61 -14.12
CA ALA A 80 -10.75 23.62 -14.84
C ALA A 80 -11.40 23.22 -16.17
N PRO A 81 -10.67 23.27 -17.30
CA PRO A 81 -11.18 22.88 -18.61
C PRO A 81 -11.22 21.35 -18.72
N CYS A 82 -12.21 20.73 -18.05
CA CYS A 82 -12.27 19.30 -17.93
C CYS A 82 -13.64 18.71 -18.30
N GLY A 83 -13.60 17.57 -18.98
CA GLY A 83 -14.73 16.77 -19.36
C GLY A 83 -14.64 15.31 -18.92
N ILE A 84 -15.72 14.57 -19.13
CA ILE A 84 -15.81 13.14 -18.81
C ILE A 84 -16.06 12.34 -20.08
N TYR A 85 -15.30 11.24 -20.26
CA TYR A 85 -15.56 10.25 -21.29
C TYR A 85 -15.85 8.89 -20.65
N SER A 86 -17.13 8.59 -20.45
CA SER A 86 -17.57 7.35 -19.81
C SER A 86 -18.94 6.91 -20.31
N ALA A 87 -18.99 5.68 -20.81
CA ALA A 87 -20.25 5.06 -21.25
C ALA A 87 -21.23 4.86 -20.07
N SER A 88 -20.73 4.51 -18.90
CA SER A 88 -21.55 4.32 -17.69
C SER A 88 -22.14 5.62 -17.15
N LEU A 89 -21.48 6.76 -17.40
CA LEU A 89 -21.95 8.11 -17.06
C LEU A 89 -22.71 8.78 -18.21
N LYS A 90 -22.80 8.14 -19.39
CA LYS A 90 -23.44 8.66 -20.59
C LYS A 90 -22.85 10.01 -21.05
N ARG A 91 -21.56 10.23 -20.80
CA ARG A 91 -20.82 11.44 -21.22
C ARG A 91 -19.71 11.06 -22.19
N ARG A 92 -19.46 11.94 -23.17
CA ARG A 92 -18.43 11.76 -24.22
C ARG A 92 -17.76 13.09 -24.56
N ASP A 93 -17.25 13.78 -23.56
CA ASP A 93 -16.60 15.07 -23.72
C ASP A 93 -15.16 14.82 -24.22
N THR A 94 -14.78 15.39 -25.37
CA THR A 94 -13.46 15.18 -26.00
C THR A 94 -12.72 16.47 -26.31
N GLN A 95 -13.36 17.61 -26.13
CA GLN A 95 -12.81 18.91 -26.53
C GLN A 95 -12.00 19.60 -25.43
N ASP A 96 -12.16 19.14 -24.20
CA ASP A 96 -11.50 19.74 -23.04
C ASP A 96 -10.01 19.35 -22.97
N ALA A 97 -9.21 20.24 -22.38
CA ALA A 97 -7.78 19.99 -22.14
C ALA A 97 -7.56 18.80 -21.19
N ILE A 98 -8.49 18.59 -20.26
CA ILE A 98 -8.45 17.48 -19.29
C ILE A 98 -9.65 16.54 -19.57
N THR A 99 -9.38 15.26 -19.76
CA THR A 99 -10.44 14.25 -19.93
C THR A 99 -10.35 13.20 -18.83
N PHE A 100 -11.41 13.03 -18.05
CA PHE A 100 -11.56 11.92 -17.11
C PHE A 100 -12.26 10.76 -17.80
N ALA A 101 -11.61 9.59 -17.85
CA ALA A 101 -12.14 8.49 -18.64
C ALA A 101 -12.03 7.13 -17.92
N GLY A 102 -13.04 6.28 -18.18
CA GLY A 102 -12.97 4.87 -17.82
C GLY A 102 -12.31 4.06 -18.93
N ILE A 103 -11.28 3.29 -18.60
CA ILE A 103 -10.58 2.45 -19.58
C ILE A 103 -11.52 1.59 -20.45
N GLN A 104 -12.61 1.10 -19.86
CA GLN A 104 -13.61 0.29 -20.55
C GLN A 104 -14.31 1.05 -21.68
N SER A 105 -14.38 2.39 -21.59
CA SER A 105 -15.02 3.25 -22.58
C SER A 105 -14.06 3.68 -23.69
N VAL A 106 -12.76 3.75 -23.40
CA VAL A 106 -11.77 4.37 -24.30
C VAL A 106 -10.79 3.39 -24.96
N TYR A 107 -10.67 2.14 -24.51
CA TYR A 107 -9.59 1.22 -24.91
C TYR A 107 -9.48 0.93 -26.42
N ARG A 108 -10.53 1.18 -27.19
CA ARG A 108 -10.57 1.07 -28.68
C ARG A 108 -10.77 2.40 -29.38
N ARG A 109 -10.55 3.50 -28.69
CA ARG A 109 -10.91 4.84 -29.17
C ARG A 109 -9.76 5.84 -29.09
N ALA A 110 -8.54 5.37 -29.13
CA ALA A 110 -7.36 6.24 -29.07
C ALA A 110 -7.37 7.25 -30.23
N GLU A 111 -7.68 6.82 -31.44
CA GLU A 111 -7.79 7.69 -32.62
C GLU A 111 -8.90 8.74 -32.50
N ASP A 112 -10.09 8.35 -31.99
CA ASP A 112 -11.22 9.25 -31.78
C ASP A 112 -10.91 10.33 -30.71
N LEU A 113 -10.12 9.98 -29.72
CA LEU A 113 -9.71 10.87 -28.63
C LEU A 113 -8.54 11.79 -29.05
N GLY A 114 -7.73 11.32 -29.99
CA GLY A 114 -6.60 12.06 -30.56
C GLY A 114 -5.39 12.18 -29.62
N HIS A 115 -4.67 13.29 -29.78
CA HIS A 115 -3.42 13.54 -29.08
C HIS A 115 -3.60 13.82 -27.58
N TYR A 116 -2.78 13.18 -26.75
CA TYR A 116 -2.58 13.51 -25.35
C TYR A 116 -1.07 13.58 -25.05
N ASP A 117 -0.67 14.51 -24.17
CA ASP A 117 0.71 14.70 -23.74
C ASP A 117 1.00 13.94 -22.44
N LEU A 118 -0.02 13.83 -21.58
CA LEU A 118 0.09 13.21 -20.26
C LEU A 118 -1.09 12.28 -19.99
N ILE A 119 -0.80 11.06 -19.58
CA ILE A 119 -1.79 10.08 -19.14
C ILE A 119 -1.52 9.77 -17.67
N LEU A 120 -2.51 10.02 -16.81
CA LEU A 120 -2.49 9.66 -15.40
C LEU A 120 -3.36 8.43 -15.18
N VAL A 121 -2.85 7.44 -14.46
CA VAL A 121 -3.60 6.20 -14.18
C VAL A 121 -3.78 6.04 -12.68
N ASP A 122 -5.01 6.21 -12.20
CA ASP A 122 -5.36 5.96 -10.80
C ASP A 122 -5.65 4.48 -10.56
N GLU A 123 -5.30 4.00 -9.35
CA GLU A 123 -5.34 2.58 -8.97
C GLU A 123 -4.67 1.68 -10.01
N CYS A 124 -3.49 2.08 -10.46
CA CYS A 124 -2.76 1.43 -11.56
C CYS A 124 -2.36 -0.03 -11.27
N HIS A 125 -2.43 -0.49 -10.02
CA HIS A 125 -2.28 -1.90 -9.65
C HIS A 125 -3.36 -2.82 -10.24
N LEU A 126 -4.51 -2.26 -10.65
CA LEU A 126 -5.57 -2.99 -11.33
C LEU A 126 -5.28 -3.31 -12.79
N ILE A 127 -4.20 -2.78 -13.36
CA ILE A 127 -3.78 -3.11 -14.73
C ILE A 127 -3.24 -4.55 -14.77
N PRO A 128 -3.76 -5.45 -15.62
CA PRO A 128 -3.28 -6.83 -15.73
C PRO A 128 -1.80 -6.94 -16.09
N VAL A 129 -1.09 -7.94 -15.54
CA VAL A 129 0.36 -8.13 -15.72
C VAL A 129 0.71 -8.57 -17.12
N SER A 130 -0.07 -9.48 -17.70
CA SER A 130 0.25 -10.15 -18.97
C SER A 130 -0.85 -10.01 -20.02
N GLY A 131 -0.44 -10.08 -21.27
CA GLY A 131 -1.31 -10.04 -22.44
C GLY A 131 -1.67 -8.62 -22.90
N MET A 132 -2.25 -8.51 -24.08
CA MET A 132 -2.75 -7.27 -24.69
C MET A 132 -4.08 -6.85 -24.03
N GLY A 133 -4.04 -6.58 -22.71
CA GLY A 133 -5.19 -6.06 -22.00
C GLY A 133 -5.58 -4.64 -22.43
N ARG A 134 -6.78 -4.21 -22.06
CA ARG A 134 -7.36 -2.90 -22.48
C ARG A 134 -6.42 -1.71 -22.25
N TYR A 135 -5.72 -1.66 -21.12
CA TYR A 135 -4.76 -0.59 -20.82
C TYR A 135 -3.58 -0.60 -21.79
N ARG A 136 -2.96 -1.77 -22.00
CA ARG A 136 -1.80 -1.87 -22.89
C ARG A 136 -2.15 -1.53 -24.32
N SER A 137 -3.27 -2.08 -24.83
CA SER A 137 -3.74 -1.75 -26.18
C SER A 137 -3.99 -0.25 -26.34
N PHE A 138 -4.59 0.38 -25.33
CA PHE A 138 -4.86 1.81 -25.36
C PHE A 138 -3.56 2.64 -25.29
N LEU A 139 -2.67 2.33 -24.34
CA LEU A 139 -1.40 3.05 -24.19
C LEU A 139 -0.51 2.90 -25.43
N SER A 140 -0.46 1.71 -26.04
CA SER A 140 0.27 1.51 -27.30
C SER A 140 -0.31 2.36 -28.43
N ALA A 141 -1.64 2.37 -28.60
CA ALA A 141 -2.29 3.17 -29.62
C ALA A 141 -2.11 4.69 -29.37
N THR A 142 -2.13 5.14 -28.12
CA THR A 142 -1.84 6.56 -27.81
C THR A 142 -0.38 6.91 -28.06
N GLN A 143 0.54 5.99 -27.84
CA GLN A 143 1.96 6.18 -28.11
C GLN A 143 2.28 6.22 -29.63
N GLU A 144 1.49 5.52 -30.46
CA GLU A 144 1.55 5.65 -31.92
C GLU A 144 1.10 7.04 -32.38
N ILE A 145 0.10 7.64 -31.72
CA ILE A 145 -0.39 9.00 -32.02
C ILE A 145 0.59 10.06 -31.52
N ASN A 146 1.10 9.89 -30.29
CA ASN A 146 2.09 10.77 -29.67
C ASN A 146 3.22 9.95 -29.05
N PRO A 147 4.35 9.75 -29.74
CA PRO A 147 5.51 9.03 -29.19
C PRO A 147 6.13 9.65 -27.94
N ALA A 148 5.85 10.93 -27.68
CA ALA A 148 6.34 11.65 -26.53
C ALA A 148 5.39 11.62 -25.31
N VAL A 149 4.24 10.92 -25.42
CA VAL A 149 3.26 10.84 -24.33
C VAL A 149 3.90 10.32 -23.04
N LYS A 150 3.63 10.99 -21.93
CA LYS A 150 4.09 10.58 -20.59
C LYS A 150 2.98 9.84 -19.86
N VAL A 151 3.34 8.81 -19.10
CA VAL A 151 2.38 8.04 -18.31
C VAL A 151 2.82 8.04 -16.85
N VAL A 152 1.95 8.46 -15.93
CA VAL A 152 2.20 8.44 -14.49
C VAL A 152 1.18 7.52 -13.82
N GLY A 153 1.65 6.59 -13.01
CA GLY A 153 0.80 5.69 -12.23
C GLY A 153 0.65 6.15 -10.79
N PHE A 154 -0.57 6.06 -10.26
CA PHE A 154 -0.86 6.30 -8.85
C PHE A 154 -1.45 5.04 -8.21
N THR A 155 -0.94 4.66 -7.04
CA THR A 155 -1.46 3.50 -6.30
C THR A 155 -1.11 3.57 -4.83
N ALA A 156 -1.91 2.90 -4.00
CA ALA A 156 -1.54 2.62 -2.60
C ALA A 156 -0.80 1.28 -2.45
N THR A 157 -0.83 0.43 -3.48
CA THR A 157 -0.28 -0.93 -3.44
C THR A 157 0.58 -1.17 -4.67
N PRO A 158 1.92 -1.03 -4.56
CA PRO A 158 2.84 -1.13 -5.70
C PRO A 158 3.07 -2.55 -6.19
N TYR A 159 2.36 -3.51 -5.64
CA TYR A 159 2.52 -4.95 -5.91
C TYR A 159 1.21 -5.59 -6.37
N ARG A 160 1.34 -6.69 -7.09
CA ARG A 160 0.23 -7.51 -7.60
C ARG A 160 0.29 -8.91 -7.03
N LEU A 161 -0.88 -9.53 -6.90
CA LEU A 161 -0.97 -10.96 -6.57
C LEU A 161 -0.06 -11.78 -7.50
N ARG A 162 0.90 -12.50 -6.93
CA ARG A 162 1.82 -13.45 -7.61
C ARG A 162 2.79 -12.87 -8.64
N SER A 163 2.84 -11.54 -8.85
CA SER A 163 3.60 -10.98 -9.99
C SER A 163 4.70 -9.99 -9.59
N GLY A 164 4.90 -9.76 -8.28
CA GLY A 164 5.92 -8.82 -7.82
C GLY A 164 5.50 -7.35 -7.93
N LEU A 165 6.49 -6.48 -7.97
CA LEU A 165 6.29 -5.02 -8.07
C LEU A 165 5.77 -4.60 -9.45
N LEU A 166 5.03 -3.49 -9.50
CA LEU A 166 4.51 -2.91 -10.74
C LEU A 166 5.62 -2.43 -11.69
N THR A 167 6.81 -2.20 -11.14
CA THR A 167 8.01 -1.75 -11.86
C THR A 167 8.92 -2.90 -12.29
N GLU A 168 8.54 -4.16 -12.04
CA GLU A 168 9.31 -5.35 -12.39
C GLU A 168 8.68 -6.12 -13.55
N GLY A 169 9.49 -6.95 -14.22
CA GLY A 169 9.10 -7.79 -15.34
C GLY A 169 9.33 -7.13 -16.71
N GLU A 170 9.37 -7.98 -17.75
CA GLU A 170 9.62 -7.53 -19.14
C GLU A 170 8.47 -6.68 -19.69
N ASP A 171 7.24 -7.03 -19.31
CA ASP A 171 6.02 -6.35 -19.76
C ASP A 171 5.59 -5.19 -18.83
N ARG A 172 6.48 -4.61 -18.02
CA ARG A 172 6.12 -3.51 -17.13
C ARG A 172 5.70 -2.26 -17.90
N ILE A 173 4.66 -1.58 -17.43
CA ILE A 173 4.24 -0.27 -17.93
C ILE A 173 5.01 0.82 -17.19
N PHE A 174 5.14 0.70 -15.87
CA PHE A 174 5.86 1.63 -15.02
C PHE A 174 7.31 1.19 -14.87
N THR A 175 8.23 2.13 -15.08
CA THR A 175 9.66 1.82 -15.12
C THR A 175 10.35 2.02 -13.78
N ASP A 176 9.88 2.99 -13.01
CA ASP A 176 10.54 3.46 -11.80
C ASP A 176 9.51 3.90 -10.74
N VAL A 177 9.95 4.01 -9.51
CA VAL A 177 9.19 4.65 -8.43
C VAL A 177 9.71 6.07 -8.26
N ALA A 178 8.85 7.09 -8.49
CA ALA A 178 9.20 8.49 -8.25
C ALA A 178 9.24 8.78 -6.74
N ILE A 179 8.22 8.30 -6.01
CA ILE A 179 8.16 8.42 -4.56
C ILE A 179 7.35 7.25 -3.97
N ASP A 180 7.76 6.79 -2.80
CA ASP A 180 7.00 5.84 -1.99
C ASP A 180 6.73 6.42 -0.60
N LEU A 181 5.48 6.82 -0.37
CA LEU A 181 4.95 7.33 0.89
C LEU A 181 4.18 6.27 1.69
N SER A 182 4.22 5.01 1.26
CA SER A 182 3.55 3.89 1.93
C SER A 182 4.44 3.16 2.93
N SER A 183 5.69 3.60 3.12
CA SER A 183 6.58 3.04 4.13
C SER A 183 6.00 3.23 5.54
N GLY A 184 6.35 2.32 6.45
CA GLY A 184 5.87 2.39 7.83
C GLY A 184 6.22 3.71 8.51
N GLU A 185 7.38 4.28 8.26
CA GLU A 185 7.84 5.56 8.80
C GLU A 185 7.00 6.73 8.29
N GLU A 186 6.75 6.81 6.98
CA GLU A 186 5.90 7.86 6.40
C GLU A 186 4.45 7.74 6.90
N MET A 187 3.93 6.52 7.02
CA MET A 187 2.57 6.31 7.56
C MET A 187 2.47 6.73 9.02
N LEU A 188 3.45 6.42 9.87
CA LEU A 188 3.47 6.85 11.27
C LEU A 188 3.54 8.37 11.38
N LYS A 189 4.39 9.03 10.59
CA LYS A 189 4.44 10.49 10.52
C LYS A 189 3.08 11.09 10.15
N MET A 190 2.39 10.53 9.16
CA MET A 190 1.04 10.99 8.79
C MET A 190 0.01 10.80 9.90
N ILE A 191 0.15 9.75 10.72
CA ILE A 191 -0.71 9.50 11.88
C ILE A 191 -0.40 10.51 12.99
N GLU A 192 0.86 10.74 13.32
CA GLU A 192 1.29 11.72 14.32
C GLU A 192 0.86 13.15 13.97
N GLU A 193 0.91 13.51 12.70
CA GLU A 193 0.45 14.80 12.18
C GLU A 193 -1.09 14.89 12.02
N GLY A 194 -1.83 13.81 12.34
CA GLY A 194 -3.30 13.77 12.24
C GLY A 194 -3.84 13.69 10.82
N TYR A 195 -3.01 13.35 9.84
CA TYR A 195 -3.42 13.19 8.45
C TYR A 195 -4.02 11.81 8.15
N LEU A 196 -3.72 10.83 8.99
CA LEU A 196 -4.35 9.52 9.01
C LEU A 196 -4.83 9.18 10.42
N ALA A 197 -6.00 8.56 10.53
CA ALA A 197 -6.46 8.03 11.80
C ALA A 197 -5.75 6.70 12.11
N PRO A 198 -5.27 6.49 13.35
CA PRO A 198 -4.65 5.24 13.73
C PRO A 198 -5.66 4.08 13.70
N LEU A 199 -5.19 2.90 13.30
CA LEU A 199 -5.96 1.66 13.42
C LEU A 199 -5.53 0.92 14.68
N VAL A 200 -6.49 0.54 15.49
CA VAL A 200 -6.29 -0.28 16.70
C VAL A 200 -7.00 -1.62 16.54
N SER A 201 -6.40 -2.70 17.00
CA SER A 201 -6.99 -4.03 16.91
C SER A 201 -7.16 -4.67 18.27
N LYS A 202 -8.14 -5.57 18.38
CA LYS A 202 -8.37 -6.40 19.57
C LYS A 202 -8.20 -7.88 19.20
N SER A 203 -7.70 -8.66 20.14
CA SER A 203 -7.67 -10.11 20.02
C SER A 203 -9.09 -10.68 20.11
N MET A 204 -9.50 -11.44 19.11
CA MET A 204 -10.81 -12.08 19.05
C MET A 204 -10.76 -13.50 19.65
N ASN A 205 -11.84 -13.94 20.30
CA ASN A 205 -11.97 -15.33 20.70
C ASN A 205 -12.48 -16.20 19.55
N THR A 206 -13.30 -15.59 18.69
CA THR A 206 -13.89 -16.24 17.52
C THR A 206 -13.02 -15.95 16.30
N ALA A 207 -12.67 -17.01 15.56
CA ALA A 207 -12.05 -16.89 14.25
C ALA A 207 -12.65 -17.94 13.33
N PHE A 208 -12.88 -17.59 12.07
CA PHE A 208 -13.38 -18.56 11.10
C PHE A 208 -12.24 -19.48 10.66
N ASP A 209 -12.49 -20.79 10.69
CA ASP A 209 -11.56 -21.78 10.15
C ASP A 209 -11.71 -21.86 8.63
N ILE A 210 -10.70 -21.31 7.93
CA ILE A 210 -10.65 -21.25 6.47
C ILE A 210 -9.53 -22.14 5.88
N GLU A 211 -8.94 -23.02 6.67
CA GLU A 211 -7.80 -23.84 6.22
C GLU A 211 -8.15 -24.74 5.04
N ASN A 212 -9.39 -25.21 4.97
CA ASN A 212 -9.89 -26.09 3.93
C ASN A 212 -10.48 -25.36 2.72
N VAL A 213 -10.50 -24.02 2.70
CA VAL A 213 -11.01 -23.25 1.56
C VAL A 213 -10.00 -23.23 0.42
N HIS A 214 -10.42 -23.68 -0.76
CA HIS A 214 -9.55 -23.69 -1.93
C HIS A 214 -9.37 -22.30 -2.55
N ILE A 215 -8.22 -22.15 -3.20
CA ILE A 215 -7.84 -20.91 -3.90
C ILE A 215 -7.92 -21.12 -5.40
N ARG A 216 -8.66 -20.25 -6.10
CA ARG A 216 -8.78 -20.23 -7.55
C ARG A 216 -8.51 -18.81 -8.08
N GLY A 217 -7.64 -18.70 -9.09
CA GLY A 217 -7.30 -17.37 -9.67
C GLY A 217 -6.56 -16.42 -8.72
N GLY A 218 -6.03 -16.94 -7.60
CA GLY A 218 -5.32 -16.11 -6.60
C GLY A 218 -6.22 -15.63 -5.46
N GLU A 219 -7.51 -15.99 -5.43
CA GLU A 219 -8.43 -15.64 -4.35
C GLU A 219 -9.19 -16.89 -3.89
N PHE A 220 -9.76 -16.84 -2.70
CA PHE A 220 -10.60 -17.91 -2.16
C PHE A 220 -11.83 -18.15 -3.04
N ILE A 221 -12.27 -19.41 -3.13
CA ILE A 221 -13.51 -19.76 -3.87
C ILE A 221 -14.72 -19.22 -3.10
N PRO A 222 -15.51 -18.29 -3.69
CA PRO A 222 -16.59 -17.62 -2.96
C PRO A 222 -17.69 -18.56 -2.43
N SER A 223 -18.00 -19.64 -3.15
CA SER A 223 -19.01 -20.62 -2.72
C SER A 223 -18.57 -21.38 -1.47
N GLU A 224 -17.31 -21.76 -1.37
CA GLU A 224 -16.77 -22.46 -0.20
C GLU A 224 -16.69 -21.52 1.02
N LEU A 225 -16.32 -20.25 0.79
CA LEU A 225 -16.36 -19.23 1.83
C LEU A 225 -17.79 -19.01 2.35
N GLN A 226 -18.79 -18.97 1.47
CA GLN A 226 -20.17 -18.76 1.87
C GLN A 226 -20.70 -19.92 2.73
N GLU A 227 -20.25 -21.13 2.49
CA GLU A 227 -20.62 -22.29 3.31
C GLU A 227 -20.07 -22.18 4.74
N ILE A 228 -18.78 -21.86 4.88
CA ILE A 228 -18.12 -21.71 6.20
C ILE A 228 -18.59 -20.47 6.94
N MET A 229 -18.67 -19.33 6.26
CA MET A 229 -19.06 -18.05 6.83
C MET A 229 -20.57 -17.93 7.04
N GLY A 230 -21.36 -18.71 6.32
CA GLY A 230 -22.81 -18.80 6.46
C GLY A 230 -23.28 -19.67 7.63
N ASP A 231 -22.37 -20.32 8.34
CA ASP A 231 -22.69 -21.04 9.56
C ASP A 231 -23.24 -20.06 10.61
N ALA A 232 -24.48 -20.32 11.02
CA ALA A 232 -25.21 -19.41 11.93
C ALA A 232 -24.54 -19.30 13.29
N GLY A 233 -23.91 -20.35 13.79
CA GLY A 233 -23.24 -20.38 15.08
C GLY A 233 -21.99 -19.50 15.09
N ASN A 234 -21.15 -19.63 14.10
CA ASN A 234 -19.92 -18.85 13.94
C ASN A 234 -20.21 -17.36 13.70
N THR A 235 -21.19 -17.07 12.84
CA THR A 235 -21.61 -15.69 12.58
C THR A 235 -22.17 -15.04 13.86
N HIS A 236 -22.98 -15.75 14.62
CA HIS A 236 -23.56 -15.24 15.87
C HIS A 236 -22.47 -14.96 16.92
N ALA A 237 -21.54 -15.88 17.15
CA ALA A 237 -20.43 -15.71 18.08
C ALA A 237 -19.55 -14.49 17.68
N ALA A 238 -19.27 -14.32 16.39
CA ALA A 238 -18.53 -13.15 15.90
C ALA A 238 -19.31 -11.86 16.16
N LEU A 239 -20.62 -11.82 15.93
CA LEU A 239 -21.45 -10.63 16.15
C LEU A 239 -21.60 -10.27 17.64
N GLU A 240 -21.60 -11.23 18.55
CA GLU A 240 -21.53 -10.96 19.99
C GLU A 240 -20.27 -10.17 20.36
N GLU A 241 -19.12 -10.55 19.81
CA GLU A 241 -17.88 -9.82 20.01
C GLU A 241 -17.91 -8.44 19.32
N VAL A 242 -18.45 -8.34 18.10
CA VAL A 242 -18.63 -7.07 17.37
C VAL A 242 -19.44 -6.09 18.19
N VAL A 243 -20.58 -6.50 18.72
CA VAL A 243 -21.47 -5.64 19.51
C VAL A 243 -20.80 -5.23 20.82
N ARG A 244 -20.15 -6.18 21.50
CA ARG A 244 -19.43 -5.91 22.76
C ARG A 244 -18.34 -4.86 22.60
N TYR A 245 -17.51 -4.96 21.57
CA TYR A 245 -16.44 -3.98 21.30
C TYR A 245 -16.94 -2.72 20.59
N GLY A 246 -18.08 -2.80 19.93
CA GLY A 246 -18.68 -1.71 19.19
C GLY A 246 -19.55 -0.74 20.03
N THR A 247 -19.72 -0.98 21.35
CA THR A 247 -20.63 -0.21 22.21
C THR A 247 -20.36 1.30 22.16
N GLU A 248 -19.10 1.70 22.09
CA GLU A 248 -18.67 3.11 22.02
C GLU A 248 -18.41 3.60 20.59
N ARG A 249 -18.63 2.74 19.57
CA ARG A 249 -18.37 3.05 18.16
C ARG A 249 -19.65 3.49 17.47
N ARG A 250 -19.53 4.51 16.64
CA ARG A 250 -20.68 5.19 16.00
C ARG A 250 -20.95 4.75 14.59
N SER A 251 -19.90 4.31 13.87
CA SER A 251 -19.97 4.09 12.42
C SER A 251 -19.18 2.84 12.03
N TRP A 252 -19.88 1.72 11.86
CA TRP A 252 -19.30 0.40 11.61
C TRP A 252 -19.36 0.03 10.14
N LEU A 253 -18.24 -0.35 9.57
CA LEU A 253 -18.19 -0.88 8.21
C LEU A 253 -17.80 -2.36 8.24
N ILE A 254 -18.70 -3.22 7.77
CA ILE A 254 -18.59 -4.68 7.88
C ILE A 254 -18.38 -5.26 6.49
N PHE A 255 -17.27 -5.97 6.31
CA PHE A 255 -16.93 -6.65 5.06
C PHE A 255 -17.30 -8.12 5.13
N CYS A 256 -18.28 -8.54 4.33
CA CYS A 256 -18.81 -9.89 4.31
C CYS A 256 -18.31 -10.68 3.10
N SER A 257 -18.23 -12.00 3.23
CA SER A 257 -17.72 -12.92 2.21
C SER A 257 -18.70 -13.18 1.05
N GLY A 258 -19.98 -12.84 1.22
CA GLY A 258 -20.99 -13.03 0.19
C GLY A 258 -22.30 -12.32 0.53
N VAL A 259 -23.20 -12.23 -0.45
CA VAL A 259 -24.47 -11.50 -0.30
C VAL A 259 -25.34 -12.10 0.80
N ARG A 260 -25.56 -13.42 0.79
CA ARG A 260 -26.35 -14.12 1.84
C ARG A 260 -25.75 -13.94 3.23
N HIS A 261 -24.44 -13.97 3.35
CA HIS A 261 -23.75 -13.73 4.62
C HIS A 261 -24.01 -12.29 5.09
N ALA A 262 -23.91 -11.31 4.20
CA ALA A 262 -24.17 -9.90 4.52
C ALA A 262 -25.65 -9.65 4.90
N GLU A 263 -26.60 -10.30 4.24
CA GLU A 263 -28.01 -10.29 4.60
C GLU A 263 -28.24 -10.83 6.01
N ASN A 264 -27.67 -12.00 6.33
CA ASN A 264 -27.77 -12.62 7.65
C ASN A 264 -27.15 -11.74 8.75
N VAL A 265 -25.94 -11.21 8.53
CA VAL A 265 -25.27 -10.28 9.45
C VAL A 265 -26.14 -9.05 9.71
N THR A 266 -26.71 -8.43 8.65
CA THR A 266 -27.56 -7.25 8.78
C THR A 266 -28.83 -7.55 9.54
N GLN A 267 -29.49 -8.68 9.27
CA GLN A 267 -30.70 -9.11 9.95
C GLN A 267 -30.43 -9.39 11.44
N LEU A 268 -29.37 -10.13 11.78
CA LEU A 268 -29.01 -10.40 13.18
C LEU A 268 -28.71 -9.13 13.97
N LEU A 269 -27.97 -8.17 13.37
CA LEU A 269 -27.69 -6.88 14.02
C LEU A 269 -28.97 -6.09 14.33
N ARG A 270 -29.97 -6.11 13.44
CA ARG A 270 -31.25 -5.45 13.64
C ARG A 270 -32.11 -6.18 14.68
N ASP A 271 -32.35 -7.46 14.48
CA ASP A 271 -33.38 -8.21 15.18
C ASP A 271 -32.94 -8.61 16.60
N GLN A 272 -31.66 -8.93 16.78
CA GLN A 272 -31.17 -9.42 18.08
C GLN A 272 -30.44 -8.35 18.89
N TYR A 273 -29.73 -7.44 18.23
CA TYR A 273 -28.90 -6.44 18.91
C TYR A 273 -29.45 -5.02 18.84
N ASN A 274 -30.57 -4.81 18.13
CA ASN A 274 -31.20 -3.49 17.95
C ASN A 274 -30.23 -2.44 17.37
N ILE A 275 -29.28 -2.85 16.54
CA ILE A 275 -28.35 -1.98 15.83
C ILE A 275 -29.00 -1.51 14.52
N ARG A 276 -28.92 -0.21 14.25
CA ARG A 276 -29.39 0.38 12.97
C ARG A 276 -28.41 -0.02 11.85
N ALA A 277 -28.64 -1.17 11.25
CA ALA A 277 -27.78 -1.75 10.22
C ALA A 277 -28.44 -1.69 8.84
N GLU A 278 -27.68 -1.50 7.77
CA GLU A 278 -28.09 -1.58 6.38
C GLU A 278 -27.10 -2.40 5.56
N LEU A 279 -27.53 -2.83 4.37
CA LEU A 279 -26.75 -3.65 3.46
C LEU A 279 -26.58 -2.95 2.10
N ILE A 280 -25.35 -2.96 1.58
CA ILE A 280 -25.07 -2.60 0.19
C ILE A 280 -24.41 -3.77 -0.54
N THR A 281 -24.95 -4.14 -1.70
CA THR A 281 -24.41 -5.15 -2.60
C THR A 281 -24.29 -4.61 -4.02
N GLY A 282 -23.70 -5.41 -4.91
CA GLY A 282 -23.67 -5.07 -6.36
C GLY A 282 -25.05 -4.93 -7.00
N GLN A 283 -26.09 -5.51 -6.39
CA GLN A 283 -27.48 -5.46 -6.88
C GLN A 283 -28.28 -4.28 -6.31
N THR A 284 -27.77 -3.58 -5.30
CA THR A 284 -28.44 -2.42 -4.70
C THR A 284 -28.59 -1.30 -5.75
N PRO A 285 -29.83 -0.84 -6.05
CA PRO A 285 -30.05 0.23 -7.01
C PRO A 285 -29.29 1.51 -6.65
N ILE A 286 -28.83 2.26 -7.64
CA ILE A 286 -27.97 3.44 -7.45
C ILE A 286 -28.60 4.44 -6.47
N LYS A 287 -29.85 4.82 -6.68
CA LYS A 287 -30.54 5.79 -5.77
C LYS A 287 -30.64 5.28 -4.33
N GLU A 288 -30.89 4.00 -4.16
CA GLU A 288 -30.97 3.38 -2.85
C GLU A 288 -29.58 3.33 -2.18
N ARG A 289 -28.53 3.02 -2.95
CA ARG A 289 -27.14 3.06 -2.48
C ARG A 289 -26.76 4.46 -2.01
N GLU A 290 -27.07 5.49 -2.78
CA GLU A 290 -26.83 6.90 -2.42
C GLU A 290 -27.55 7.26 -1.12
N ARG A 291 -28.82 6.86 -0.96
CA ARG A 291 -29.61 7.07 0.25
C ARG A 291 -28.97 6.40 1.48
N ILE A 292 -28.59 5.13 1.34
CA ILE A 292 -27.97 4.37 2.45
C ILE A 292 -26.62 5.01 2.84
N ILE A 293 -25.79 5.37 1.86
CA ILE A 293 -24.50 6.02 2.11
C ILE A 293 -24.68 7.34 2.84
N GLU A 294 -25.63 8.16 2.44
CA GLU A 294 -25.92 9.45 3.10
C GLU A 294 -26.42 9.23 4.53
N GLN A 295 -27.30 8.27 4.77
CA GLN A 295 -27.77 7.94 6.10
C GLN A 295 -26.65 7.36 7.00
N TYR A 296 -25.68 6.64 6.42
CA TYR A 296 -24.52 6.16 7.15
C TYR A 296 -23.57 7.30 7.52
N LYS A 297 -23.31 8.23 6.61
CA LYS A 297 -22.47 9.41 6.86
C LYS A 297 -23.08 10.34 7.93
N THR A 298 -24.39 10.46 7.95
CA THR A 298 -25.10 11.30 8.95
C THR A 298 -25.36 10.57 10.28
N GLY A 299 -24.94 9.31 10.42
CA GLY A 299 -25.10 8.52 11.64
C GLY A 299 -26.53 8.01 11.89
N VAL A 300 -27.44 8.14 10.92
CA VAL A 300 -28.77 7.52 10.96
C VAL A 300 -28.63 6.00 10.93
N ILE A 301 -27.70 5.48 10.13
CA ILE A 301 -27.30 4.08 10.10
C ILE A 301 -25.98 3.97 10.87
N GLN A 302 -25.90 3.04 11.83
CA GLN A 302 -24.71 2.79 12.63
C GLN A 302 -23.80 1.75 11.97
N ALA A 303 -24.37 0.68 11.42
CA ALA A 303 -23.63 -0.44 10.82
C ALA A 303 -23.97 -0.58 9.35
N LEU A 304 -22.96 -0.62 8.50
CA LEU A 304 -23.10 -0.82 7.07
C LEU A 304 -22.37 -2.12 6.66
N ALA A 305 -23.16 -3.16 6.38
CA ALA A 305 -22.64 -4.40 5.83
C ALA A 305 -22.48 -4.28 4.30
N ASN A 306 -21.42 -4.86 3.77
CA ASN A 306 -21.21 -4.85 2.33
C ASN A 306 -20.57 -6.16 1.82
N CYS A 307 -20.80 -6.41 0.53
CA CYS A 307 -20.15 -7.47 -0.20
C CYS A 307 -19.63 -6.91 -1.52
N ASP A 308 -18.29 -6.84 -1.67
CA ASP A 308 -17.55 -6.45 -2.89
C ASP A 308 -17.78 -5.02 -3.43
N VAL A 309 -18.43 -4.12 -2.71
CA VAL A 309 -18.85 -2.82 -3.31
C VAL A 309 -18.29 -1.57 -2.65
N LEU A 310 -17.89 -1.58 -1.39
CA LEU A 310 -17.39 -0.39 -0.67
C LEU A 310 -15.87 -0.35 -0.49
N THR A 311 -15.17 -1.22 -1.19
CA THR A 311 -13.70 -1.30 -1.16
C THR A 311 -13.03 -0.21 -1.99
N THR A 312 -13.69 0.27 -3.07
CA THR A 312 -13.21 1.37 -3.91
C THR A 312 -14.29 2.45 -4.01
N GLY A 313 -13.88 3.72 -4.13
CA GLY A 313 -14.80 4.83 -4.35
C GLY A 313 -15.73 5.21 -3.20
N PHE A 314 -15.74 4.51 -2.08
CA PHE A 314 -16.55 4.84 -0.90
C PHE A 314 -15.82 5.83 0.01
N ASP A 315 -16.47 6.94 0.34
CA ASP A 315 -15.92 7.99 1.19
C ASP A 315 -16.83 8.27 2.39
N ALA A 316 -16.42 7.75 3.57
CA ALA A 316 -17.08 7.97 4.86
C ALA A 316 -15.99 8.10 5.95
N PRO A 317 -15.45 9.31 6.19
CA PRO A 317 -14.38 9.56 7.15
C PRO A 317 -14.77 9.16 8.59
N GLU A 318 -16.05 9.26 8.93
CA GLU A 318 -16.61 8.95 10.26
C GLU A 318 -16.53 7.47 10.64
N THR A 319 -16.18 6.58 9.69
CA THR A 319 -16.04 5.15 9.99
C THR A 319 -15.00 4.92 11.06
N ASP A 320 -15.44 4.51 12.25
CA ASP A 320 -14.60 4.33 13.45
C ASP A 320 -14.49 2.87 13.91
N MET A 321 -15.14 1.94 13.16
CA MET A 321 -14.94 0.50 13.33
C MET A 321 -15.01 -0.23 12.00
N LEU A 322 -14.01 -1.09 11.75
CA LEU A 322 -13.97 -2.03 10.64
C LEU A 322 -14.14 -3.46 11.16
N VAL A 323 -15.00 -4.23 10.53
CA VAL A 323 -15.21 -5.64 10.87
C VAL A 323 -14.92 -6.50 9.63
N PHE A 324 -13.91 -7.35 9.74
CA PHE A 324 -13.51 -8.25 8.66
C PHE A 324 -14.09 -9.64 8.90
N LEU A 325 -15.24 -9.90 8.27
CA LEU A 325 -15.88 -11.22 8.16
C LEU A 325 -15.59 -11.83 6.78
N ARG A 326 -14.60 -11.31 6.08
CA ARG A 326 -14.18 -11.74 4.76
C ARG A 326 -12.67 -11.95 4.73
N PRO A 327 -12.21 -13.18 4.55
CA PRO A 327 -10.80 -13.44 4.24
C PRO A 327 -10.49 -13.03 2.80
N THR A 328 -9.27 -12.55 2.57
CA THR A 328 -8.76 -12.28 1.22
C THR A 328 -7.31 -12.75 1.08
N GLN A 329 -6.94 -13.16 -0.12
CA GLN A 329 -5.54 -13.38 -0.52
C GLN A 329 -4.93 -12.11 -1.12
N SER A 330 -5.78 -11.13 -1.46
CA SER A 330 -5.37 -9.88 -2.06
C SER A 330 -4.88 -8.89 -1.00
N THR A 331 -3.58 -8.69 -0.94
CA THR A 331 -2.95 -7.66 -0.11
C THR A 331 -3.49 -6.26 -0.45
N GLY A 332 -3.70 -5.97 -1.75
CA GLY A 332 -4.29 -4.70 -2.19
C GLY A 332 -5.70 -4.49 -1.65
N LEU A 333 -6.55 -5.53 -1.67
CA LEU A 333 -7.90 -5.46 -1.11
C LEU A 333 -7.86 -5.25 0.41
N PHE A 334 -6.97 -5.95 1.12
CA PHE A 334 -6.78 -5.75 2.56
C PHE A 334 -6.39 -4.30 2.89
N VAL A 335 -5.39 -3.74 2.19
CA VAL A 335 -4.97 -2.34 2.34
C VAL A 335 -6.12 -1.37 2.05
N GLN A 336 -6.92 -1.62 1.02
CA GLN A 336 -8.09 -0.80 0.70
C GLN A 336 -9.16 -0.87 1.79
N MET A 337 -9.45 -2.05 2.35
CA MET A 337 -10.39 -2.21 3.46
C MET A 337 -9.91 -1.45 4.70
N CYS A 338 -8.65 -1.61 5.10
CA CYS A 338 -8.03 -0.86 6.19
C CYS A 338 -8.09 0.65 5.97
N GLY A 339 -7.83 1.10 4.76
CA GLY A 339 -7.84 2.51 4.37
C GLY A 339 -9.21 3.19 4.54
N ARG A 340 -10.31 2.45 4.63
CA ARG A 340 -11.62 3.03 4.97
C ARG A 340 -11.66 3.56 6.40
N GLY A 341 -10.97 2.90 7.32
CA GLY A 341 -10.83 3.34 8.71
C GLY A 341 -9.75 4.38 8.96
N MET A 342 -8.81 4.57 8.04
CA MET A 342 -7.68 5.49 8.24
C MET A 342 -7.99 6.96 7.95
N ARG A 343 -9.18 7.28 7.45
CA ARG A 343 -9.56 8.68 7.20
C ARG A 343 -9.79 9.41 8.52
N PRO A 344 -9.17 10.59 8.71
CA PRO A 344 -9.43 11.40 9.89
C PRO A 344 -10.82 12.04 9.84
N ALA A 345 -11.45 12.18 11.01
CA ALA A 345 -12.69 12.91 11.22
C ALA A 345 -12.66 13.61 12.58
N GLU A 346 -13.45 14.67 12.75
CA GLU A 346 -13.38 15.57 13.90
C GLU A 346 -13.56 14.87 15.26
N ASN A 347 -14.42 13.85 15.32
CA ASN A 347 -14.71 13.12 16.57
C ASN A 347 -14.18 11.67 16.55
N LYS A 348 -13.09 11.44 15.84
CA LYS A 348 -12.52 10.11 15.65
C LYS A 348 -11.05 10.09 16.10
N GLU A 349 -10.81 9.52 17.28
CA GLU A 349 -9.45 9.33 17.79
C GLU A 349 -8.71 8.20 17.07
N ASN A 350 -9.41 7.11 16.79
CA ASN A 350 -8.87 5.94 16.10
C ASN A 350 -9.98 5.16 15.39
N CYS A 351 -9.63 4.13 14.64
CA CYS A 351 -10.57 3.17 14.10
C CYS A 351 -10.26 1.77 14.64
N LEU A 352 -11.26 1.17 15.29
CA LEU A 352 -11.16 -0.19 15.79
C LEU A 352 -11.30 -1.20 14.64
N VAL A 353 -10.40 -2.16 14.58
CA VAL A 353 -10.46 -3.25 13.60
C VAL A 353 -10.66 -4.58 14.31
N LEU A 354 -11.72 -5.28 13.93
CA LEU A 354 -12.04 -6.61 14.39
C LEU A 354 -11.88 -7.59 13.23
N ASP A 355 -10.80 -8.37 13.25
CA ASP A 355 -10.44 -9.28 12.16
C ASP A 355 -10.75 -10.74 12.52
N PHE A 356 -11.94 -11.21 12.20
CA PHE A 356 -12.37 -12.59 12.36
C PHE A 356 -11.87 -13.52 11.23
N ALA A 357 -11.33 -12.91 10.17
CA ALA A 357 -10.92 -13.61 8.94
C ALA A 357 -9.39 -13.83 8.84
N ARG A 358 -8.64 -13.49 9.89
CA ARG A 358 -7.17 -13.60 9.97
C ARG A 358 -6.43 -12.93 8.80
N ASN A 359 -6.93 -11.78 8.35
CA ASN A 359 -6.28 -11.04 7.28
C ASN A 359 -4.96 -10.40 7.74
N VAL A 360 -4.92 -9.89 8.97
CA VAL A 360 -3.70 -9.33 9.58
C VAL A 360 -2.61 -10.38 9.71
N GLU A 361 -2.97 -11.60 10.11
CA GLU A 361 -2.03 -12.72 10.17
C GLU A 361 -1.47 -13.07 8.79
N ARG A 362 -2.32 -12.97 7.77
CA ARG A 362 -1.97 -13.32 6.38
C ARG A 362 -1.12 -12.26 5.70
N HIS A 363 -1.40 -10.99 5.91
CA HIS A 363 -0.80 -9.88 5.18
C HIS A 363 0.20 -9.06 6.00
N GLY A 364 0.21 -9.22 7.32
CA GLY A 364 0.97 -8.38 8.25
C GLY A 364 0.26 -7.08 8.62
N PRO A 365 0.88 -6.27 9.50
CA PRO A 365 0.38 -4.94 9.87
C PRO A 365 0.32 -4.03 8.65
N ILE A 366 -0.63 -3.08 8.63
CA ILE A 366 -0.86 -2.19 7.47
C ILE A 366 0.35 -1.35 7.09
N ASN A 367 1.20 -1.02 8.04
CA ASN A 367 2.45 -0.25 7.84
C ASN A 367 3.69 -1.14 7.58
N ASP A 368 3.55 -2.47 7.53
CA ASP A 368 4.59 -3.43 7.18
C ASP A 368 3.99 -4.58 6.34
N VAL A 369 3.10 -4.23 5.47
CA VAL A 369 2.44 -5.20 4.57
C VAL A 369 3.46 -5.76 3.59
N ARG A 370 3.56 -7.09 3.52
CA ARG A 370 4.49 -7.79 2.62
C ARG A 370 3.71 -8.60 1.61
N PRO A 371 3.93 -8.35 0.30
CA PRO A 371 3.35 -9.20 -0.73
C PRO A 371 3.88 -10.62 -0.57
N GLN A 372 2.99 -11.61 -0.64
CA GLN A 372 3.41 -13.02 -0.60
C GLN A 372 4.20 -13.35 -1.86
N ALA A 373 5.50 -13.58 -1.72
CA ALA A 373 6.33 -14.05 -2.82
C ALA A 373 5.90 -15.47 -3.24
N THR A 374 5.76 -15.68 -4.55
CA THR A 374 5.55 -17.01 -5.12
C THR A 374 6.67 -17.94 -4.71
N GLY A 375 6.36 -19.00 -3.93
CA GLY A 375 7.31 -20.06 -3.60
C GLY A 375 7.74 -20.17 -2.13
N ARG A 376 7.32 -19.29 -1.22
CA ARG A 376 7.57 -19.51 0.21
C ARG A 376 6.58 -20.54 0.78
N ARG A 377 7.12 -21.55 1.46
CA ARG A 377 6.34 -22.54 2.21
C ARG A 377 5.37 -21.84 3.16
N ARG A 378 4.09 -22.26 3.17
CA ARG A 378 3.11 -21.89 4.19
C ARG A 378 3.77 -21.99 5.57
N GLY A 379 3.77 -20.90 6.36
CA GLY A 379 4.13 -20.95 7.76
C GLY A 379 5.30 -20.10 8.23
N GLN A 380 5.95 -19.27 7.39
CA GLN A 380 6.94 -18.29 7.87
C GLN A 380 6.45 -16.87 7.60
N VAL A 381 5.53 -16.41 8.43
CA VAL A 381 5.27 -14.98 8.61
C VAL A 381 6.36 -14.47 9.56
N SER A 382 7.22 -13.57 9.09
CA SER A 382 8.14 -12.85 9.97
C SER A 382 7.30 -11.81 10.74
N THR A 383 6.73 -12.25 11.83
CA THR A 383 5.91 -11.41 12.71
C THR A 383 6.79 -10.71 13.71
N SER A 384 6.63 -9.39 13.85
CA SER A 384 7.12 -8.73 15.06
C SER A 384 6.40 -9.34 16.25
N PRO A 385 7.12 -9.67 17.33
CA PRO A 385 6.51 -10.26 18.50
C PRO A 385 5.54 -9.23 19.14
N VAL A 386 4.29 -9.63 19.28
CA VAL A 386 3.22 -8.86 19.93
C VAL A 386 2.74 -9.57 21.19
N LYS A 387 2.04 -8.84 22.06
CA LYS A 387 1.36 -9.38 23.23
C LYS A 387 -0.06 -8.83 23.33
N THR A 388 -0.97 -9.60 23.89
CA THR A 388 -2.33 -9.18 24.15
C THR A 388 -2.43 -8.60 25.56
N CYS A 389 -3.00 -7.43 25.70
CA CYS A 389 -3.28 -6.84 27.00
C CYS A 389 -4.33 -7.67 27.74
N PRO A 390 -4.07 -8.11 28.99
CA PRO A 390 -5.02 -8.93 29.73
C PRO A 390 -6.29 -8.15 30.13
N ASP A 391 -6.20 -6.83 30.30
CA ASP A 391 -7.33 -6.02 30.75
C ASP A 391 -8.26 -5.61 29.61
N CYS A 392 -7.72 -5.02 28.54
CA CYS A 392 -8.53 -4.50 27.43
C CYS A 392 -8.41 -5.31 26.14
N ARG A 393 -7.57 -6.36 26.11
CA ARG A 393 -7.31 -7.26 24.98
C ARG A 393 -6.74 -6.57 23.73
N SER A 394 -6.21 -5.36 23.86
CA SER A 394 -5.46 -4.72 22.76
C SER A 394 -4.21 -5.50 22.42
N ILE A 395 -3.95 -5.62 21.13
CA ILE A 395 -2.72 -6.21 20.61
C ILE A 395 -1.68 -5.11 20.57
N VAL A 396 -0.59 -5.29 21.30
CA VAL A 396 0.48 -4.29 21.44
C VAL A 396 1.85 -4.92 21.21
N PRO A 397 2.86 -4.14 20.77
CA PRO A 397 4.23 -4.64 20.67
C PRO A 397 4.70 -5.21 22.00
N ILE A 398 5.50 -6.28 21.91
CA ILE A 398 6.02 -6.93 23.11
C ILE A 398 6.94 -6.01 23.93
N SER A 399 7.57 -5.04 23.26
CA SER A 399 8.45 -4.03 23.85
C SER A 399 7.74 -2.99 24.71
N PHE A 400 6.44 -2.84 24.59
CA PHE A 400 5.71 -1.84 25.37
C PHE A 400 5.64 -2.22 26.87
N PRO A 401 6.11 -1.36 27.77
CA PRO A 401 6.01 -1.62 29.21
C PRO A 401 4.58 -1.46 29.74
N SER A 402 3.73 -0.70 29.04
CA SER A 402 2.33 -0.49 29.39
C SER A 402 1.46 -0.47 28.15
N CYS A 403 0.20 -0.85 28.31
CA CYS A 403 -0.79 -0.82 27.23
C CYS A 403 -1.16 0.64 26.89
N PRO A 404 -1.03 1.08 25.62
CA PRO A 404 -1.37 2.44 25.24
C PRO A 404 -2.86 2.74 25.32
N ASP A 405 -3.73 1.70 25.25
CA ASP A 405 -5.18 1.87 25.24
C ASP A 405 -5.79 1.97 26.66
N CYS A 406 -5.28 1.23 27.65
CA CYS A 406 -5.88 1.18 28.99
C CYS A 406 -4.89 1.46 30.13
N GLY A 407 -3.61 1.66 29.83
CA GLY A 407 -2.57 1.93 30.82
C GLY A 407 -2.09 0.71 31.63
N HIS A 408 -2.59 -0.51 31.34
CA HIS A 408 -2.16 -1.71 32.02
C HIS A 408 -0.64 -1.89 31.92
N HIS A 409 0.05 -2.02 33.07
CA HIS A 409 1.48 -2.29 33.12
C HIS A 409 1.74 -3.79 32.98
N PHE A 410 2.54 -4.16 32.00
CA PHE A 410 2.96 -5.54 31.81
C PHE A 410 4.08 -5.90 32.76
N SER A 411 3.90 -6.95 33.58
CA SER A 411 4.97 -7.49 34.43
C SER A 411 6.12 -8.06 33.63
N GLU A 412 7.36 -7.91 34.12
CA GLU A 412 8.55 -8.53 33.51
C GLU A 412 8.40 -10.06 33.44
N ARG A 413 8.84 -10.63 32.35
CA ARG A 413 8.53 -11.95 31.79
C ARG A 413 8.94 -13.17 32.59
N THR A 414 8.06 -14.19 32.55
CA THR A 414 8.40 -15.60 32.30
C THR A 414 7.96 -15.98 30.89
N LEU A 415 8.86 -16.66 30.14
CA LEU A 415 8.59 -17.10 28.75
C LEU A 415 7.57 -18.26 28.78
N ASP A 416 6.30 -17.97 28.46
CA ASP A 416 5.34 -19.01 28.06
C ASP A 416 5.01 -18.81 26.59
N ILE A 417 5.32 -19.84 25.80
CA ILE A 417 4.99 -19.91 24.38
C ILE A 417 3.58 -20.52 24.29
N ASP A 418 2.58 -19.67 24.08
CA ASP A 418 1.21 -20.15 23.85
C ASP A 418 0.86 -20.04 22.35
N ASN A 419 0.42 -21.16 21.79
CA ASN A 419 0.15 -21.36 20.36
C ASN A 419 -1.28 -20.99 19.95
N THR A 420 -1.91 -20.02 20.58
CA THR A 420 -3.29 -19.61 20.25
C THR A 420 -3.33 -18.37 19.39
N ALA A 421 -4.21 -18.43 18.38
CA ALA A 421 -4.68 -17.41 17.42
C ALA A 421 -3.91 -16.09 17.28
N SER A 422 -3.66 -15.73 16.03
CA SER A 422 -3.00 -14.52 15.54
C SER A 422 -3.14 -13.26 16.40
N GLU A 423 -2.06 -12.89 17.10
CA GLU A 423 -1.92 -11.69 17.91
C GLU A 423 -1.07 -10.62 17.18
N LEU A 424 -1.38 -10.37 15.90
CA LEU A 424 -0.60 -9.46 15.07
C LEU A 424 -1.12 -8.02 15.14
N GLU A 425 -0.18 -7.08 15.23
CA GLU A 425 -0.48 -5.64 15.11
C GLU A 425 -1.00 -5.28 13.74
N LEU A 426 -1.99 -4.41 13.69
CA LEU A 426 -2.45 -3.76 12.45
C LEU A 426 -1.58 -2.56 12.07
N ILE A 427 -0.98 -1.90 13.07
CA ILE A 427 0.00 -0.83 12.90
C ILE A 427 1.16 -1.11 13.84
N ARG A 428 2.38 -1.12 13.32
CA ARG A 428 3.59 -1.18 14.13
C ARG A 428 3.85 0.16 14.79
N HIS A 429 3.81 0.20 16.11
CA HIS A 429 4.12 1.40 16.89
C HIS A 429 5.63 1.63 17.12
N ASN A 430 6.48 0.62 16.90
CA ASN A 430 7.93 0.73 17.06
C ASN A 430 8.65 0.55 15.73
N LEU A 431 8.89 1.65 15.04
CA LEU A 431 9.89 1.77 13.98
C LEU A 431 11.11 2.53 14.50
N ASP A 432 11.47 2.34 15.78
CA ASP A 432 12.70 2.95 16.31
C ASP A 432 13.89 2.44 15.51
N PRO A 433 14.59 3.32 14.78
CA PRO A 433 15.78 2.94 14.02
C PRO A 433 16.83 2.25 14.89
N SER A 434 16.87 2.52 16.20
CA SER A 434 17.81 1.91 17.14
C SER A 434 17.56 0.40 17.35
N GLU A 435 16.37 -0.12 17.11
CA GLU A 435 16.09 -1.56 17.22
C GLU A 435 16.59 -2.35 16.00
N TYR A 436 16.68 -1.72 14.84
CA TYR A 436 17.10 -2.34 13.59
C TYR A 436 18.51 -1.95 13.16
N ILE A 437 19.02 -0.84 13.69
CA ILE A 437 20.37 -0.36 13.44
C ILE A 437 21.25 -0.70 14.63
N ARG A 438 22.11 -1.71 14.47
CA ARG A 438 23.08 -2.07 15.50
C ARG A 438 24.49 -1.79 15.01
N SER A 439 25.27 -1.09 15.82
CA SER A 439 26.70 -1.00 15.63
C SER A 439 27.37 -2.24 16.24
N LEU A 440 28.01 -3.02 15.39
CA LEU A 440 28.68 -4.24 15.77
C LEU A 440 30.20 -4.05 15.64
N THR A 441 30.96 -4.56 16.59
CA THR A 441 32.43 -4.54 16.54
C THR A 441 32.92 -5.49 15.45
N VAL A 442 33.74 -4.97 14.53
CA VAL A 442 34.35 -5.73 13.45
C VAL A 442 35.63 -6.38 13.96
N ARG A 443 35.77 -7.69 13.75
CA ARG A 443 36.98 -8.45 14.07
C ARG A 443 37.92 -8.57 12.89
N ASP A 444 37.33 -8.73 11.69
CA ASP A 444 38.08 -8.92 10.46
C ASP A 444 37.25 -8.46 9.25
N VAL A 445 37.94 -8.01 8.19
CA VAL A 445 37.32 -7.59 6.93
C VAL A 445 37.98 -8.34 5.78
N ASN A 446 37.17 -9.06 5.01
CA ASN A 446 37.63 -9.84 3.87
C ASN A 446 37.05 -9.28 2.56
N PHE A 447 37.81 -9.37 1.48
CA PHE A 447 37.46 -8.80 0.17
C PHE A 447 37.50 -9.88 -0.91
N PHE A 448 36.42 -10.00 -1.68
CA PHE A 448 36.30 -11.04 -2.71
C PHE A 448 35.76 -10.46 -4.02
N LYS A 449 36.23 -11.01 -5.13
CA LYS A 449 35.57 -10.79 -6.43
C LYS A 449 34.32 -11.65 -6.50
N HIS A 450 33.16 -11.01 -6.66
CA HIS A 450 31.88 -11.69 -6.76
C HIS A 450 31.25 -11.47 -8.14
N ARG A 451 30.61 -12.51 -8.69
CA ARG A 451 29.74 -12.43 -9.87
C ARG A 451 28.42 -13.12 -9.55
N LYS A 452 27.32 -12.54 -10.03
CA LYS A 452 26.00 -13.17 -9.89
C LYS A 452 26.00 -14.53 -10.57
N GLN A 453 25.66 -15.59 -9.84
CA GLN A 453 25.46 -16.92 -10.39
C GLN A 453 24.23 -16.90 -11.32
N PHE A 454 24.27 -17.70 -12.38
CA PHE A 454 23.17 -17.86 -13.37
C PHE A 454 22.88 -16.66 -14.28
N VAL A 455 23.73 -15.63 -14.31
CA VAL A 455 23.61 -14.51 -15.25
C VAL A 455 24.83 -14.50 -16.15
N ALA A 456 24.67 -14.91 -17.41
CA ALA A 456 25.74 -14.89 -18.40
C ALA A 456 26.20 -13.44 -18.64
N GLY A 457 27.53 -13.19 -18.51
CA GLY A 457 28.09 -11.86 -18.71
C GLY A 457 27.91 -10.88 -17.55
N ALA A 458 27.51 -11.35 -16.36
CA ALA A 458 27.35 -10.49 -15.18
C ALA A 458 28.61 -9.69 -14.87
N THR A 459 28.48 -8.37 -14.72
CA THR A 459 29.55 -7.46 -14.32
C THR A 459 30.02 -7.80 -12.91
N PRO A 460 31.33 -7.96 -12.66
CA PRO A 460 31.82 -8.28 -11.33
C PRO A 460 31.61 -7.13 -10.33
N THR A 461 31.50 -7.51 -9.05
CA THR A 461 31.41 -6.58 -7.91
C THR A 461 32.47 -6.97 -6.89
N LEU A 462 32.94 -5.99 -6.12
CA LEU A 462 33.74 -6.26 -4.92
C LEU A 462 32.78 -6.59 -3.78
N ARG A 463 32.85 -7.79 -3.23
CA ARG A 463 32.14 -8.17 -2.03
C ARG A 463 33.07 -7.93 -0.82
N VAL A 464 32.61 -7.12 0.09
CA VAL A 464 33.28 -6.83 1.36
C VAL A 464 32.54 -7.56 2.46
N GLU A 465 33.23 -8.40 3.20
CA GLU A 465 32.69 -9.18 4.31
C GLU A 465 33.25 -8.69 5.65
N TYR A 466 32.35 -8.33 6.55
CA TYR A 466 32.64 -7.90 7.91
C TYR A 466 32.35 -9.05 8.89
N SER A 467 33.37 -9.54 9.58
CA SER A 467 33.23 -10.57 10.63
C SER A 467 32.94 -9.90 11.97
N CYS A 468 31.72 -10.08 12.49
CA CYS A 468 31.26 -9.48 13.74
C CYS A 468 30.83 -10.57 14.73
N GLY A 469 31.78 -11.05 15.51
CA GLY A 469 31.56 -12.18 16.45
C GLY A 469 31.26 -13.49 15.72
N LEU A 470 30.05 -14.02 15.87
CA LEU A 470 29.61 -15.25 15.18
C LEU A 470 28.82 -14.94 13.87
N SER A 471 28.65 -13.68 13.52
CA SER A 471 27.90 -13.25 12.34
C SER A 471 28.83 -12.61 11.32
N THR A 472 28.50 -12.83 10.03
CA THR A 472 29.21 -12.20 8.91
C THR A 472 28.22 -11.40 8.09
N PHE A 473 28.57 -10.16 7.76
CA PHE A 473 27.75 -9.25 6.95
C PHE A 473 28.50 -8.89 5.68
N SER A 474 27.79 -8.69 4.59
CA SER A 474 28.41 -8.39 3.30
C SER A 474 27.79 -7.17 2.65
N GLU A 475 28.61 -6.35 2.02
CA GLU A 475 28.18 -5.33 1.08
C GLU A 475 28.85 -5.51 -0.29
N TRP A 476 28.25 -4.95 -1.34
CA TRP A 476 28.73 -5.10 -2.73
C TRP A 476 29.04 -3.74 -3.32
N VAL A 477 30.29 -3.56 -3.76
CA VAL A 477 30.80 -2.30 -4.32
C VAL A 477 31.06 -2.47 -5.80
N CYS A 478 30.49 -1.59 -6.64
CA CYS A 478 30.33 -1.79 -8.08
C CYS A 478 31.35 -1.00 -8.92
N PHE A 479 32.65 -1.34 -8.87
CA PHE A 479 33.70 -0.61 -9.59
C PHE A 479 33.64 -0.77 -11.11
N ASP A 480 33.25 -1.95 -11.62
CA ASP A 480 33.17 -2.24 -13.06
C ASP A 480 31.85 -1.80 -13.71
N HIS A 481 30.95 -1.18 -12.95
CA HIS A 481 29.67 -0.68 -13.43
C HIS A 481 29.81 0.75 -13.97
N HIS A 482 28.75 1.25 -14.61
CA HIS A 482 28.65 2.63 -15.11
C HIS A 482 27.54 3.40 -14.39
N GLY A 483 27.56 4.73 -14.50
CA GLY A 483 26.53 5.59 -13.94
C GLY A 483 26.50 5.63 -12.41
N TYR A 484 25.31 5.57 -11.82
CA TYR A 484 25.12 5.71 -10.37
C TYR A 484 25.84 4.64 -9.53
N PRO A 485 25.82 3.32 -9.88
CA PRO A 485 26.57 2.32 -9.13
C PRO A 485 28.07 2.58 -9.04
N LYS A 486 28.68 3.05 -10.14
CA LYS A 486 30.11 3.43 -10.15
C LYS A 486 30.37 4.64 -9.26
N ARG A 487 29.54 5.70 -9.36
CA ARG A 487 29.70 6.87 -8.48
C ARG A 487 29.60 6.51 -7.00
N LYS A 488 28.69 5.60 -6.65
CA LYS A 488 28.55 5.11 -5.27
C LYS A 488 29.78 4.31 -4.82
N ALA A 489 30.37 3.50 -5.71
CA ALA A 489 31.61 2.79 -5.44
C ALA A 489 32.77 3.74 -5.23
N ASP A 490 32.86 4.80 -6.04
CA ASP A 490 33.90 5.84 -5.89
C ASP A 490 33.79 6.60 -4.58
N GLN A 491 32.57 6.91 -4.15
CA GLN A 491 32.31 7.55 -2.85
C GLN A 491 32.64 6.59 -1.70
N TRP A 492 32.29 5.32 -1.85
CA TRP A 492 32.62 4.29 -0.87
C TRP A 492 34.12 4.19 -0.67
N TRP A 493 34.92 4.08 -1.75
CA TRP A 493 36.38 4.01 -1.70
C TRP A 493 36.97 5.21 -0.97
N ARG A 494 36.56 6.44 -1.36
CA ARG A 494 37.05 7.69 -0.74
C ARG A 494 36.77 7.79 0.76
N ARG A 495 35.73 7.16 1.24
CA ARG A 495 35.37 7.14 2.67
C ARG A 495 36.19 6.13 3.47
N HIS A 496 36.66 5.09 2.82
CA HIS A 496 37.33 3.96 3.48
C HIS A 496 38.84 3.94 3.22
N VAL A 497 39.38 4.74 2.33
CA VAL A 497 40.83 4.84 2.13
C VAL A 497 41.47 5.54 3.33
N ARG A 498 42.62 5.03 3.75
CA ARG A 498 43.40 5.59 4.85
C ARG A 498 43.91 6.98 4.52
N SER A 499 44.04 7.85 5.53
CA SER A 499 44.46 9.26 5.38
C SER A 499 45.86 9.48 4.82
N ASP A 500 46.71 8.47 4.87
CA ASP A 500 48.05 8.46 4.30
C ASP A 500 48.07 8.19 2.78
N TYR A 501 46.92 7.86 2.17
CA TYR A 501 46.79 7.64 0.73
C TYR A 501 45.93 8.76 0.07
N ILE A 502 46.15 8.94 -1.23
CA ILE A 502 45.44 9.99 -2.00
C ILE A 502 43.99 9.55 -2.28
N ALA A 503 43.04 10.14 -1.59
CA ALA A 503 41.61 9.80 -1.73
C ALA A 503 41.00 10.01 -3.12
N HIS A 504 41.67 10.75 -4.02
CA HIS A 504 41.18 11.00 -5.38
C HIS A 504 41.54 9.92 -6.38
N ASN A 505 42.47 9.01 -6.05
CA ASN A 505 42.84 7.90 -6.91
C ASN A 505 41.94 6.68 -6.61
N VAL A 506 40.78 6.65 -7.23
CA VAL A 506 39.76 5.61 -7.04
C VAL A 506 39.97 4.47 -8.04
N PRO A 507 39.84 3.19 -7.64
CA PRO A 507 39.95 2.05 -8.55
C PRO A 507 38.96 2.12 -9.71
N SER A 508 39.41 1.77 -10.90
CA SER A 508 38.60 1.72 -12.10
C SER A 508 37.89 0.36 -12.28
N SER A 509 38.38 -0.69 -11.61
CA SER A 509 37.86 -2.05 -11.67
C SER A 509 37.92 -2.78 -10.33
N VAL A 510 37.21 -3.91 -10.24
CA VAL A 510 37.27 -4.79 -9.05
C VAL A 510 38.64 -5.42 -8.87
N GLU A 511 39.34 -5.77 -9.95
CA GLU A 511 40.72 -6.28 -9.88
C GLU A 511 41.67 -5.23 -9.29
N GLU A 512 41.59 -4.00 -9.76
CA GLU A 512 42.39 -2.91 -9.23
C GLU A 512 42.08 -2.66 -7.74
N ALA A 513 40.79 -2.65 -7.38
CA ALA A 513 40.38 -2.51 -5.99
C ALA A 513 40.94 -3.61 -5.09
N LEU A 514 40.90 -4.87 -5.54
CA LEU A 514 41.44 -6.01 -4.82
C LEU A 514 42.98 -5.93 -4.63
N SER A 515 43.72 -5.45 -5.62
CA SER A 515 45.15 -5.25 -5.52
C SER A 515 45.55 -4.14 -4.52
N ARG A 516 44.58 -3.26 -4.19
CA ARG A 516 44.77 -2.07 -3.35
C ARG A 516 44.00 -2.10 -2.04
N VAL A 517 43.49 -3.25 -1.60
CA VAL A 517 42.78 -3.39 -0.29
C VAL A 517 43.59 -2.97 0.91
N GLY A 518 44.95 -3.06 0.83
CA GLY A 518 45.84 -2.58 1.88
C GLY A 518 45.81 -1.05 2.11
N GLU A 519 45.25 -0.27 1.17
CA GLU A 519 45.05 1.17 1.32
C GLU A 519 43.80 1.51 2.14
N LEU A 520 42.92 0.52 2.39
CA LEU A 520 41.68 0.72 3.12
C LEU A 520 41.91 0.69 4.64
N GLN A 521 41.19 1.54 5.33
CA GLN A 521 41.09 1.53 6.77
C GLN A 521 40.13 0.42 7.21
N GLN A 522 40.56 -0.44 8.12
CA GLN A 522 39.64 -1.39 8.75
C GLN A 522 38.73 -0.63 9.73
N PRO A 523 37.41 -0.73 9.63
CA PRO A 523 36.49 -0.10 10.57
C PRO A 523 36.48 -0.89 11.89
N ASP A 524 36.47 -0.19 13.02
CA ASP A 524 36.29 -0.82 14.33
C ASP A 524 34.83 -1.30 14.52
N THR A 525 33.89 -0.64 13.87
CA THR A 525 32.48 -0.97 13.96
C THR A 525 31.82 -0.88 12.60
N VAL A 526 30.80 -1.70 12.38
CA VAL A 526 29.88 -1.62 11.24
C VAL A 526 28.46 -1.46 11.74
N THR A 527 27.74 -0.53 11.12
CA THR A 527 26.34 -0.31 11.42
C THR A 527 25.48 -1.12 10.45
N ILE A 528 24.77 -2.10 10.99
CA ILE A 528 23.92 -2.99 10.21
C ILE A 528 22.46 -2.63 10.46
N ASN A 529 21.75 -2.47 9.36
CA ASN A 529 20.29 -2.38 9.36
C ASN A 529 19.73 -3.79 9.15
N PHE A 530 19.06 -4.33 10.17
CA PHE A 530 18.47 -5.68 10.17
C PHE A 530 17.06 -5.71 9.52
N LYS A 531 16.67 -4.65 8.82
CA LYS A 531 15.41 -4.64 8.04
C LYS A 531 15.39 -5.61 6.87
#